data_57c4fc2a54792fc7291ddc26a32f1487
#
_entry.id   57c4fc2a54792fc7291ddc26a32f1487
#
_cell.length_a   1.000
_cell.length_b   1.000
_cell.length_c   1.000
_cell.angle_alpha   90.00
_cell.angle_beta   90.00
_cell.angle_gamma   90.00
#
_symmetry.space_group_name_H-M   'P 1'
#
loop_
_entity.id
_entity.type
_entity.pdbx_description
1 polymer ?
#
loop_
_entity_poly.entity_id
_entity_poly.type
_entity_poly.pdbx_seq_one_letter_code
_entity_poly.pdbx_strand_id
1 'polypeptide(L)'
;MLFTDILTMVFETIGTTFLATLFAYVLGLPFGVLLNVTKKTGLKPCGWFSTFVGLIVNVLRSIPCLIIIVICIPVTRALFERGTGEWYTILIPLTVCAFGFVARMVEQSLAEVSAGKIEAAKALGATNFQIITKVLIPEARASLVTGVAVVAVSVLGYTSFAYNIGAGGLISGIYTYYTRHTGDYMSSILFWVLIVLTVLIVQGIQELGMFIAKKIDKRKVVK
;
A
#
# COMPACT_ATOMS: atom_id res chain seq x y z
N MET A 1 -27.79 -9.53 11.91
CA MET A 1 -26.81 -8.47 11.64
C MET A 1 -27.56 -7.22 11.32
N LEU A 2 -27.42 -6.18 12.14
CA LEU A 2 -28.13 -4.92 11.96
C LEU A 2 -27.41 -4.10 10.86
N PHE A 3 -28.13 -3.19 10.20
CA PHE A 3 -27.54 -2.29 9.19
C PHE A 3 -26.33 -1.50 9.73
N THR A 4 -26.38 -1.14 11.01
CA THR A 4 -25.27 -0.49 11.74
C THR A 4 -23.99 -1.34 11.75
N ASP A 5 -24.10 -2.66 11.87
CA ASP A 5 -22.94 -3.56 11.88
C ASP A 5 -22.24 -3.57 10.52
N ILE A 6 -23.01 -3.55 9.42
CA ILE A 6 -22.48 -3.49 8.05
C ILE A 6 -21.76 -2.18 7.81
N LEU A 7 -22.35 -1.05 8.23
CA LEU A 7 -21.71 0.26 8.12
C LEU A 7 -20.39 0.31 8.91
N THR A 8 -20.36 -0.21 10.11
CA THR A 8 -19.13 -0.30 10.92
C THR A 8 -18.06 -1.08 10.17
N MET A 9 -18.38 -2.26 9.63
CA MET A 9 -17.44 -3.07 8.85
C MET A 9 -16.91 -2.36 7.61
N VAL A 10 -17.75 -1.58 6.91
CA VAL A 10 -17.35 -0.76 5.77
C VAL A 10 -16.34 0.31 6.22
N PHE A 11 -16.65 1.06 7.29
CA PHE A 11 -15.76 2.09 7.82
C PHE A 11 -14.43 1.50 8.31
N GLU A 12 -14.45 0.37 9.00
CA GLU A 12 -13.25 -0.32 9.44
C GLU A 12 -12.37 -0.74 8.25
N THR A 13 -12.98 -1.31 7.19
CA THR A 13 -12.25 -1.72 5.99
C THR A 13 -11.63 -0.53 5.26
N ILE A 14 -12.40 0.53 5.04
CA ILE A 14 -11.92 1.75 4.36
C ILE A 14 -10.85 2.43 5.22
N GLY A 15 -11.10 2.60 6.52
CA GLY A 15 -10.17 3.22 7.46
C GLY A 15 -8.85 2.47 7.56
N THR A 16 -8.91 1.16 7.73
CA THR A 16 -7.72 0.30 7.78
C THR A 16 -6.92 0.36 6.49
N THR A 17 -7.60 0.24 5.33
CA THR A 17 -6.95 0.29 4.02
C THR A 17 -6.30 1.64 3.76
N PHE A 18 -7.02 2.73 4.04
CA PHE A 18 -6.51 4.08 3.84
C PHE A 18 -5.32 4.39 4.74
N LEU A 19 -5.45 4.15 6.05
CA LEU A 19 -4.40 4.46 7.03
C LEU A 19 -3.15 3.60 6.81
N ALA A 20 -3.31 2.29 6.60
CA ALA A 20 -2.17 1.42 6.33
C ALA A 20 -1.45 1.79 5.02
N THR A 21 -2.20 2.15 3.97
CA THR A 21 -1.61 2.64 2.71
C THR A 21 -0.88 3.96 2.92
N LEU A 22 -1.47 4.90 3.65
CA LEU A 22 -0.85 6.19 3.96
C LEU A 22 0.48 6.01 4.71
N PHE A 23 0.48 5.23 5.79
CA PHE A 23 1.69 4.97 6.56
C PHE A 23 2.75 4.21 5.74
N ALA A 24 2.33 3.25 4.93
CA ALA A 24 3.24 2.54 4.04
C ALA A 24 3.89 3.48 3.03
N TYR A 25 3.15 4.47 2.50
CA TYR A 25 3.72 5.49 1.61
C TYR A 25 4.61 6.49 2.32
N VAL A 26 4.22 6.97 3.50
CA VAL A 26 5.06 7.88 4.31
C VAL A 26 6.43 7.27 4.58
N LEU A 27 6.47 5.98 4.88
CA LEU A 27 7.72 5.25 5.11
C LEU A 27 8.38 4.80 3.79
N GLY A 28 7.64 4.21 2.88
CA GLY A 28 8.15 3.55 1.68
C GLY A 28 8.65 4.52 0.61
N LEU A 29 8.04 5.71 0.47
CA LEU A 29 8.46 6.70 -0.52
C LEU A 29 9.91 7.17 -0.30
N PRO A 30 10.34 7.58 0.91
CA PRO A 30 11.74 7.92 1.16
C PRO A 30 12.70 6.77 0.83
N PHE A 31 12.35 5.54 1.21
CA PHE A 31 13.18 4.36 0.95
C PHE A 31 13.25 4.03 -0.55
N GLY A 32 12.17 4.17 -1.29
CA GLY A 32 12.16 4.00 -2.75
C GLY A 32 12.99 5.06 -3.47
N VAL A 33 12.92 6.32 -3.01
CA VAL A 33 13.80 7.40 -3.50
C VAL A 33 15.27 7.07 -3.22
N LEU A 34 15.59 6.66 -1.99
CA LEU A 34 16.96 6.26 -1.60
C LEU A 34 17.48 5.12 -2.48
N LEU A 35 16.68 4.08 -2.73
CA LEU A 35 17.05 2.97 -3.60
C LEU A 35 17.34 3.46 -5.03
N ASN A 36 16.49 4.31 -5.59
CA ASN A 36 16.70 4.85 -6.93
C ASN A 36 17.96 5.74 -7.02
N VAL A 37 18.19 6.60 -6.04
CA VAL A 37 19.31 7.54 -6.01
C VAL A 37 20.64 6.84 -5.78
N THR A 38 20.68 5.79 -4.97
CA THR A 38 21.93 5.10 -4.56
C THR A 38 22.28 3.89 -5.44
N LYS A 39 21.41 3.47 -6.36
CA LYS A 39 21.74 2.41 -7.33
C LYS A 39 22.95 2.77 -8.19
N LYS A 40 23.59 1.78 -8.82
CA LYS A 40 24.81 1.97 -9.63
C LYS A 40 24.69 3.07 -10.69
N THR A 41 23.52 3.25 -11.29
CA THR A 41 23.19 4.25 -12.30
C THR A 41 22.46 5.48 -11.72
N GLY A 42 22.41 5.62 -10.39
CA GLY A 42 21.67 6.67 -9.70
C GLY A 42 22.41 8.00 -9.62
N LEU A 43 21.78 9.00 -8.99
CA LEU A 43 22.34 10.34 -8.81
C LEU A 43 23.57 10.37 -7.89
N LYS A 44 23.60 9.53 -6.87
CA LYS A 44 24.70 9.38 -5.90
C LYS A 44 24.95 7.89 -5.64
N PRO A 45 25.67 7.22 -6.56
CA PRO A 45 25.89 5.79 -6.45
C PRO A 45 26.59 5.41 -5.14
N CYS A 46 25.96 4.50 -4.38
CA CYS A 46 26.52 3.93 -3.17
C CYS A 46 26.13 2.44 -3.11
N GLY A 47 26.92 1.60 -3.81
CA GLY A 47 26.57 0.21 -4.05
C GLY A 47 26.32 -0.61 -2.77
N TRP A 48 27.15 -0.42 -1.74
CA TRP A 48 26.97 -1.09 -0.46
C TRP A 48 25.63 -0.74 0.20
N PHE A 49 25.32 0.56 0.29
CA PHE A 49 24.08 1.04 0.92
C PHE A 49 22.84 0.60 0.13
N SER A 50 22.88 0.74 -1.20
CA SER A 50 21.79 0.31 -2.09
C SER A 50 21.53 -1.20 -1.97
N THR A 51 22.59 -2.01 -1.87
CA THR A 51 22.47 -3.46 -1.69
C THR A 51 21.85 -3.80 -0.33
N PHE A 52 22.31 -3.15 0.73
CA PHE A 52 21.81 -3.39 2.08
C PHE A 52 20.34 -3.01 2.24
N VAL A 53 19.96 -1.79 1.83
CA VAL A 53 18.55 -1.35 1.87
C VAL A 53 17.68 -2.22 0.95
N GLY A 54 18.20 -2.53 -0.25
CA GLY A 54 17.52 -3.41 -1.18
C GLY A 54 17.28 -4.81 -0.64
N LEU A 55 18.22 -5.35 0.14
CA LEU A 55 18.08 -6.65 0.83
C LEU A 55 16.96 -6.59 1.87
N ILE A 56 16.94 -5.57 2.73
CA ILE A 56 15.88 -5.39 3.75
C ILE A 56 14.50 -5.35 3.08
N VAL A 57 14.35 -4.51 2.05
CA VAL A 57 13.10 -4.39 1.31
C VAL A 57 12.68 -5.71 0.66
N ASN A 58 13.63 -6.46 0.09
CA ASN A 58 13.34 -7.77 -0.53
C ASN A 58 12.95 -8.81 0.51
N VAL A 59 13.62 -8.87 1.67
CA VAL A 59 13.28 -9.78 2.76
C VAL A 59 11.87 -9.51 3.26
N LEU A 60 11.52 -8.24 3.53
CA LEU A 60 10.16 -7.88 3.98
C LEU A 60 9.07 -8.29 2.97
N ARG A 61 9.35 -8.18 1.66
CA ARG A 61 8.43 -8.62 0.60
C ARG A 61 8.32 -10.13 0.47
N SER A 62 9.35 -10.85 0.89
CA SER A 62 9.39 -12.33 0.80
C SER A 62 8.66 -12.99 1.97
N ILE A 63 8.43 -12.28 3.07
CA ILE A 63 7.72 -12.82 4.22
C ILE A 63 6.21 -12.77 3.93
N PRO A 64 5.47 -13.89 4.02
CA PRO A 64 4.02 -13.89 3.90
C PRO A 64 3.36 -12.95 4.91
N CYS A 65 2.35 -12.19 4.47
CA CYS A 65 1.69 -11.17 5.31
C CYS A 65 1.17 -11.75 6.63
N LEU A 66 0.64 -12.97 6.63
CA LEU A 66 0.18 -13.64 7.85
C LEU A 66 1.29 -13.79 8.90
N ILE A 67 2.51 -14.10 8.46
CA ILE A 67 3.68 -14.22 9.36
C ILE A 67 4.05 -12.84 9.92
N ILE A 68 4.04 -11.79 9.09
CA ILE A 68 4.30 -10.42 9.54
C ILE A 68 3.26 -9.99 10.59
N ILE A 69 1.99 -10.36 10.41
CA ILE A 69 0.94 -10.07 11.40
C ILE A 69 1.32 -10.68 12.76
N VAL A 70 1.70 -11.96 12.78
CA VAL A 70 2.08 -12.66 14.01
C VAL A 70 3.31 -12.02 14.66
N ILE A 71 4.33 -11.68 13.87
CA ILE A 71 5.56 -11.03 14.36
C ILE A 71 5.26 -9.64 14.94
N CYS A 72 4.28 -8.92 14.39
CA CYS A 72 3.93 -7.58 14.84
C CYS A 72 3.02 -7.54 16.07
N ILE A 73 2.40 -8.66 16.50
CA ILE A 73 1.50 -8.70 17.68
C ILE A 73 2.16 -8.09 18.94
N PRO A 74 3.41 -8.43 19.31
CA PRO A 74 4.05 -7.83 20.49
C PRO A 74 4.22 -6.31 20.36
N VAL A 75 4.59 -5.83 19.17
CA VAL A 75 4.76 -4.39 18.89
C VAL A 75 3.41 -3.67 18.96
N THR A 76 2.39 -4.24 18.35
CA THR A 76 1.02 -3.72 18.38
C THR A 76 0.50 -3.64 19.81
N ARG A 77 0.75 -4.68 20.61
CA ARG A 77 0.37 -4.70 22.03
C ARG A 77 1.09 -3.63 22.86
N ALA A 78 2.36 -3.39 22.58
CA ALA A 78 3.13 -2.36 23.29
C ALA A 78 2.64 -0.95 22.99
N LEU A 79 2.11 -0.71 21.78
CA LEU A 79 1.66 0.61 21.33
C LEU A 79 0.18 0.91 21.63
N PHE A 80 -0.67 -0.11 21.56
CA PHE A 80 -2.14 0.04 21.70
C PHE A 80 -2.70 -0.66 22.93
N GLU A 81 -1.87 -1.21 23.82
CA GLU A 81 -2.27 -2.03 24.97
C GLU A 81 -3.03 -3.32 24.59
N ARG A 82 -3.37 -3.48 23.30
CA ARG A 82 -4.05 -4.64 22.70
C ARG A 82 -3.28 -5.12 21.47
N GLY A 83 -3.03 -6.42 21.39
CA GLY A 83 -2.35 -7.02 20.23
C GLY A 83 -3.30 -7.49 19.13
N THR A 84 -4.58 -7.70 19.48
CA THR A 84 -5.61 -8.31 18.64
C THR A 84 -7.00 -7.82 19.06
N GLY A 85 -8.03 -8.12 18.26
CA GLY A 85 -9.43 -7.92 18.62
C GLY A 85 -10.04 -6.60 18.18
N GLU A 86 -9.26 -5.63 17.73
CA GLU A 86 -9.73 -4.32 17.30
C GLU A 86 -9.24 -4.00 15.90
N TRP A 87 -10.02 -3.29 15.10
CA TRP A 87 -9.70 -2.98 13.70
C TRP A 87 -8.35 -2.26 13.53
N TYR A 88 -7.94 -1.43 14.47
CA TYR A 88 -6.66 -0.71 14.41
C TYR A 88 -5.45 -1.59 14.74
N THR A 89 -5.64 -2.75 15.36
CA THR A 89 -4.53 -3.64 15.72
C THR A 89 -3.82 -4.23 14.50
N ILE A 90 -4.48 -4.27 13.34
CA ILE A 90 -3.89 -4.74 12.10
C ILE A 90 -3.13 -3.65 11.33
N LEU A 91 -3.23 -2.36 11.71
CA LEU A 91 -2.61 -1.25 10.99
C LEU A 91 -1.08 -1.39 10.90
N ILE A 92 -0.42 -1.71 12.02
CA ILE A 92 1.05 -1.88 12.05
C ILE A 92 1.48 -3.02 11.14
N PRO A 93 0.96 -4.25 11.29
CA PRO A 93 1.29 -5.34 10.40
C PRO A 93 1.07 -5.02 8.92
N LEU A 94 -0.08 -4.44 8.56
CA LEU A 94 -0.38 -4.09 7.16
C LEU A 94 0.57 -3.02 6.62
N THR A 95 0.92 -2.03 7.45
CA THR A 95 1.92 -1.02 7.08
C THR A 95 3.27 -1.66 6.78
N VAL A 96 3.72 -2.60 7.61
CA VAL A 96 4.99 -3.33 7.40
C VAL A 96 4.91 -4.21 6.14
N CYS A 97 3.81 -4.93 5.92
CA CYS A 97 3.58 -5.72 4.71
C CYS A 97 3.67 -4.86 3.44
N ALA A 98 3.01 -3.69 3.47
CA ALA A 98 2.92 -2.81 2.31
C ALA A 98 4.21 -1.99 2.09
N PHE A 99 4.97 -1.67 3.15
CA PHE A 99 6.17 -0.84 3.09
C PHE A 99 7.18 -1.31 2.03
N GLY A 100 7.56 -2.58 2.06
CA GLY A 100 8.53 -3.13 1.10
C GLY A 100 8.02 -3.08 -0.34
N PHE A 101 6.72 -3.27 -0.53
CA PHE A 101 6.08 -3.17 -1.83
C PHE A 101 6.07 -1.73 -2.35
N VAL A 102 5.71 -0.75 -1.50
CA VAL A 102 5.75 0.68 -1.82
C VAL A 102 7.17 1.11 -2.18
N ALA A 103 8.18 0.77 -1.38
CA ALA A 103 9.56 1.16 -1.64
C ALA A 103 10.04 0.72 -3.04
N ARG A 104 9.72 -0.52 -3.45
CA ARG A 104 10.06 -1.01 -4.80
C ARG A 104 9.25 -0.34 -5.91
N MET A 105 7.97 -0.12 -5.67
CA MET A 105 7.11 0.56 -6.65
C MET A 105 7.57 2.00 -6.88
N VAL A 106 7.93 2.72 -5.83
CA VAL A 106 8.49 4.07 -5.94
C VAL A 106 9.83 4.05 -6.69
N GLU A 107 10.73 3.13 -6.35
CA GLU A 107 12.00 2.96 -7.07
C GLU A 107 11.77 2.74 -8.58
N GLN A 108 10.83 1.88 -8.95
CA GLN A 108 10.47 1.59 -10.34
C GLN A 108 9.88 2.82 -11.04
N SER A 109 8.92 3.50 -10.39
CA SER A 109 8.30 4.73 -10.93
C SER A 109 9.32 5.82 -11.20
N LEU A 110 10.31 6.01 -10.34
CA LEU A 110 11.39 6.96 -10.54
C LEU A 110 12.38 6.51 -11.62
N ALA A 111 12.55 5.21 -11.83
CA ALA A 111 13.42 4.69 -12.88
C ALA A 111 12.85 4.89 -14.30
N GLU A 112 11.55 5.14 -14.45
CA GLU A 112 10.90 5.45 -15.73
C GLU A 112 11.25 6.87 -16.25
N VAL A 113 11.80 7.73 -15.39
CA VAL A 113 12.17 9.09 -15.78
C VAL A 113 13.38 9.05 -16.71
N SER A 114 13.27 9.70 -17.88
CA SER A 114 14.33 9.68 -18.89
C SER A 114 15.63 10.29 -18.38
N ALA A 115 16.75 9.63 -18.70
CA ALA A 115 18.09 10.09 -18.33
C ALA A 115 18.38 11.50 -18.86
N GLY A 116 17.93 11.83 -20.06
CA GLY A 116 18.16 13.16 -20.68
C GLY A 116 17.56 14.31 -19.84
N LYS A 117 16.42 14.12 -19.16
CA LYS A 117 15.87 15.15 -18.25
C LYS A 117 16.77 15.37 -17.03
N ILE A 118 17.36 14.28 -16.52
CA ILE A 118 18.27 14.32 -15.39
C ILE A 118 19.58 15.01 -15.79
N GLU A 119 20.12 14.67 -16.96
CA GLU A 119 21.33 15.25 -17.51
C GLU A 119 21.16 16.76 -17.82
N ALA A 120 20.04 17.14 -18.41
CA ALA A 120 19.74 18.56 -18.67
C ALA A 120 19.67 19.34 -17.33
N ALA A 121 19.04 18.80 -16.28
CA ALA A 121 19.00 19.44 -14.97
C ALA A 121 20.41 19.57 -14.35
N LYS A 122 21.27 18.56 -14.50
CA LYS A 122 22.66 18.61 -14.04
C LYS A 122 23.47 19.67 -14.82
N ALA A 123 23.28 19.77 -16.11
CA ALA A 123 23.94 20.77 -16.95
C ALA A 123 23.56 22.21 -16.54
N LEU A 124 22.35 22.41 -16.03
CA LEU A 124 21.88 23.68 -15.46
C LEU A 124 22.36 23.92 -14.03
N GLY A 125 23.22 23.07 -13.47
CA GLY A 125 23.76 23.23 -12.11
C GLY A 125 22.79 22.82 -10.98
N ALA A 126 21.73 22.04 -11.27
CA ALA A 126 20.80 21.61 -10.23
C ALA A 126 21.47 20.64 -9.24
N THR A 127 21.23 20.85 -7.95
CA THR A 127 21.68 19.92 -6.91
C THR A 127 20.90 18.63 -6.95
N ASN A 128 21.46 17.54 -6.38
CA ASN A 128 20.76 16.25 -6.32
C ASN A 128 19.38 16.35 -5.65
N PHE A 129 19.25 17.16 -4.61
CA PHE A 129 17.97 17.39 -3.93
C PHE A 129 16.97 18.10 -4.86
N GLN A 130 17.42 19.08 -5.64
CA GLN A 130 16.58 19.77 -6.63
C GLN A 130 16.16 18.81 -7.75
N ILE A 131 17.06 17.92 -8.20
CA ILE A 131 16.74 16.92 -9.22
C ILE A 131 15.66 15.95 -8.68
N ILE A 132 15.79 15.48 -7.44
CA ILE A 132 14.80 14.58 -6.83
C ILE A 132 13.43 15.26 -6.73
N THR A 133 13.39 16.48 -6.15
CA THR A 133 12.12 17.14 -5.81
C THR A 133 11.46 17.86 -6.98
N LYS A 134 12.25 18.40 -7.94
CA LYS A 134 11.74 19.19 -9.05
C LYS A 134 11.71 18.44 -10.39
N VAL A 135 12.41 17.31 -10.50
CA VAL A 135 12.46 16.52 -11.74
C VAL A 135 11.92 15.12 -11.51
N LEU A 136 12.56 14.29 -10.67
CA LEU A 136 12.20 12.87 -10.53
C LEU A 136 10.77 12.69 -10.03
N ILE A 137 10.42 13.25 -8.86
CA ILE A 137 9.10 13.08 -8.26
C ILE A 137 7.98 13.67 -9.13
N PRO A 138 8.10 14.92 -9.65
CA PRO A 138 7.07 15.49 -10.52
C PRO A 138 6.89 14.74 -11.86
N GLU A 139 7.96 14.22 -12.44
CA GLU A 139 7.87 13.45 -13.69
C GLU A 139 7.25 12.06 -13.47
N ALA A 140 7.54 11.43 -12.33
CA ALA A 140 7.00 10.11 -11.98
C ALA A 140 5.61 10.17 -11.35
N ARG A 141 5.02 11.35 -11.11
CA ARG A 141 3.80 11.52 -10.30
C ARG A 141 2.61 10.67 -10.76
N ALA A 142 2.42 10.49 -12.07
CA ALA A 142 1.32 9.67 -12.59
C ALA A 142 1.51 8.20 -12.22
N SER A 143 2.72 7.66 -12.40
CA SER A 143 3.11 6.31 -12.00
C SER A 143 3.02 6.13 -10.47
N LEU A 144 3.47 7.12 -9.70
CA LEU A 144 3.36 7.11 -8.23
C LEU A 144 1.91 7.06 -7.75
N VAL A 145 1.01 7.86 -8.35
CA VAL A 145 -0.43 7.87 -8.00
C VAL A 145 -1.11 6.56 -8.39
N THR A 146 -0.80 6.01 -9.58
CA THR A 146 -1.26 4.66 -9.95
C THR A 146 -0.79 3.64 -8.92
N GLY A 147 0.46 3.77 -8.47
CA GLY A 147 1.03 2.95 -7.42
C GLY A 147 0.24 2.99 -6.11
N VAL A 148 -0.26 4.17 -5.68
CA VAL A 148 -1.10 4.29 -4.48
C VAL A 148 -2.35 3.41 -4.60
N ALA A 149 -3.03 3.44 -5.75
CA ALA A 149 -4.23 2.63 -5.96
C ALA A 149 -3.91 1.12 -5.91
N VAL A 150 -2.82 0.70 -6.56
CA VAL A 150 -2.38 -0.71 -6.55
C VAL A 150 -2.04 -1.18 -5.14
N VAL A 151 -1.33 -0.35 -4.38
CA VAL A 151 -1.00 -0.66 -2.96
C VAL A 151 -2.27 -0.73 -2.12
N ALA A 152 -3.19 0.23 -2.25
CA ALA A 152 -4.44 0.24 -1.48
C ALA A 152 -5.28 -1.02 -1.73
N VAL A 153 -5.41 -1.45 -2.99
CA VAL A 153 -6.10 -2.71 -3.34
C VAL A 153 -5.37 -3.92 -2.75
N SER A 154 -4.02 -3.93 -2.78
CA SER A 154 -3.23 -5.01 -2.17
C SER A 154 -3.40 -5.05 -0.65
N VAL A 155 -3.37 -3.89 0.02
CA VAL A 155 -3.60 -3.77 1.47
C VAL A 155 -4.99 -4.25 1.83
N LEU A 156 -6.02 -3.88 1.05
CA LEU A 156 -7.38 -4.39 1.24
C LEU A 156 -7.41 -5.91 1.13
N GLY A 157 -6.72 -6.49 0.15
CA GLY A 157 -6.57 -7.95 0.03
C GLY A 157 -5.93 -8.57 1.28
N TYR A 158 -4.93 -7.92 1.89
CA TYR A 158 -4.30 -8.38 3.12
C TYR A 158 -5.23 -8.29 4.35
N THR A 159 -6.27 -7.45 4.34
CA THR A 159 -7.28 -7.43 5.42
C THR A 159 -8.04 -8.75 5.53
N SER A 160 -7.94 -9.65 4.54
CA SER A 160 -8.47 -11.02 4.66
C SER A 160 -7.89 -11.79 5.85
N PHE A 161 -6.68 -11.44 6.28
CA PHE A 161 -6.06 -12.03 7.46
C PHE A 161 -6.52 -11.39 8.78
N ALA A 162 -7.29 -10.30 8.73
CA ALA A 162 -7.83 -9.62 9.92
C ALA A 162 -8.69 -10.54 10.78
N TYR A 163 -9.42 -11.47 10.16
CA TYR A 163 -10.21 -12.48 10.85
C TYR A 163 -9.39 -13.29 11.86
N ASN A 164 -8.17 -13.69 11.49
CA ASN A 164 -7.32 -14.54 12.33
C ASN A 164 -6.90 -13.88 13.66
N ILE A 165 -6.94 -12.55 13.72
CA ILE A 165 -6.62 -11.78 14.93
C ILE A 165 -7.83 -11.04 15.49
N GLY A 166 -9.04 -11.31 14.96
CA GLY A 166 -10.28 -10.67 15.40
C GLY A 166 -10.36 -9.17 15.07
N ALA A 167 -9.53 -8.67 14.15
CA ALA A 167 -9.58 -7.29 13.72
C ALA A 167 -10.68 -7.13 12.65
N GLY A 168 -11.82 -6.58 12.99
CA GLY A 168 -13.03 -6.33 12.22
C GLY A 168 -12.96 -6.22 10.68
N GLY A 169 -13.87 -5.47 10.07
CA GLY A 169 -13.95 -5.22 8.64
C GLY A 169 -14.82 -6.21 7.86
N LEU A 170 -15.11 -5.87 6.58
CA LEU A 170 -16.03 -6.63 5.72
C LEU A 170 -15.59 -8.09 5.49
N ILE A 171 -14.31 -8.32 5.20
CA ILE A 171 -13.81 -9.67 4.92
C ILE A 171 -13.87 -10.53 6.18
N SER A 172 -13.55 -9.94 7.35
CA SER A 172 -13.73 -10.60 8.64
C SER A 172 -15.20 -10.92 8.90
N GLY A 173 -16.11 -10.02 8.53
CA GLY A 173 -17.55 -10.24 8.60
C GLY A 173 -18.04 -11.39 7.73
N ILE A 174 -17.55 -11.48 6.48
CA ILE A 174 -17.85 -12.58 5.55
C ILE A 174 -17.40 -13.92 6.16
N TYR A 175 -16.18 -13.97 6.69
CA TYR A 175 -15.62 -15.17 7.28
C TYR A 175 -16.36 -15.59 8.56
N THR A 176 -16.72 -14.62 9.42
CA THR A 176 -17.53 -14.85 10.62
C THR A 176 -18.92 -15.39 10.26
N TYR A 177 -19.52 -14.85 9.19
CA TYR A 177 -20.80 -15.35 8.69
C TYR A 177 -20.71 -16.80 8.20
N TYR A 178 -19.69 -17.09 7.37
CA TYR A 178 -19.39 -18.44 6.89
C TYR A 178 -19.21 -19.44 8.05
N THR A 179 -18.41 -19.12 9.05
CA THR A 179 -18.12 -20.03 10.17
C THR A 179 -19.32 -20.30 11.08
N ARG A 180 -20.25 -19.34 11.17
CA ARG A 180 -21.48 -19.48 11.96
C ARG A 180 -22.59 -20.22 11.22
N HIS A 181 -22.56 -20.29 9.90
CA HIS A 181 -23.62 -20.85 9.05
C HIS A 181 -23.05 -21.89 8.08
N THR A 182 -22.24 -22.82 8.57
CA THR A 182 -21.46 -23.78 7.76
C THR A 182 -22.26 -24.69 6.82
N GLY A 183 -23.58 -24.78 6.98
CA GLY A 183 -24.43 -25.62 6.10
C GLY A 183 -25.18 -24.86 5.02
N ASP A 184 -25.43 -23.55 5.19
CA ASP A 184 -26.37 -22.79 4.34
C ASP A 184 -26.01 -21.31 4.13
N TYR A 185 -24.72 -20.97 4.26
CA TYR A 185 -24.27 -19.58 4.10
C TYR A 185 -24.51 -19.01 2.69
N MET A 186 -24.48 -19.87 1.65
CA MET A 186 -24.66 -19.46 0.26
C MET A 186 -26.09 -19.05 -0.09
N SER A 187 -27.10 -19.54 0.64
CA SER A 187 -28.50 -19.15 0.43
C SER A 187 -28.82 -17.77 1.01
N SER A 188 -27.93 -17.21 1.84
CA SER A 188 -28.16 -15.94 2.51
C SER A 188 -27.86 -14.74 1.62
N ILE A 189 -28.84 -13.88 1.46
CA ILE A 189 -28.66 -12.57 0.78
C ILE A 189 -27.57 -11.74 1.47
N LEU A 190 -27.45 -11.80 2.79
CA LEU A 190 -26.47 -11.04 3.55
C LEU A 190 -25.02 -11.40 3.16
N PHE A 191 -24.74 -12.68 2.98
CA PHE A 191 -23.42 -13.16 2.55
C PHE A 191 -23.01 -12.51 1.21
N TRP A 192 -23.91 -12.51 0.22
CA TRP A 192 -23.68 -11.91 -1.08
C TRP A 192 -23.59 -10.38 -1.04
N VAL A 193 -24.38 -9.73 -0.17
CA VAL A 193 -24.29 -8.27 0.02
C VAL A 193 -22.91 -7.88 0.53
N LEU A 194 -22.32 -8.58 1.50
CA LEU A 194 -20.98 -8.29 2.00
C LEU A 194 -19.91 -8.47 0.92
N ILE A 195 -20.03 -9.51 0.09
CA ILE A 195 -19.13 -9.75 -1.05
C ILE A 195 -19.23 -8.60 -2.06
N VAL A 196 -20.45 -8.26 -2.48
CA VAL A 196 -20.68 -7.18 -3.45
C VAL A 196 -20.13 -5.85 -2.94
N LEU A 197 -20.36 -5.51 -1.67
CA LEU A 197 -19.80 -4.31 -1.05
C LEU A 197 -18.26 -4.31 -1.08
N THR A 198 -17.63 -5.43 -0.79
CA THR A 198 -16.17 -5.56 -0.85
C THR A 198 -15.67 -5.31 -2.28
N VAL A 199 -16.31 -5.93 -3.29
CA VAL A 199 -15.96 -5.72 -4.70
C VAL A 199 -16.15 -4.28 -5.12
N LEU A 200 -17.25 -3.63 -4.72
CA LEU A 200 -17.51 -2.22 -5.05
C LEU A 200 -16.47 -1.29 -4.43
N ILE A 201 -16.02 -1.54 -3.21
CA ILE A 201 -14.96 -0.75 -2.56
C ILE A 201 -13.64 -0.92 -3.32
N VAL A 202 -13.25 -2.16 -3.68
CA VAL A 202 -12.03 -2.42 -4.46
C VAL A 202 -12.08 -1.70 -5.80
N GLN A 203 -13.18 -1.84 -6.54
CA GLN A 203 -13.36 -1.17 -7.84
C GLN A 203 -13.33 0.36 -7.68
N GLY A 204 -14.02 0.89 -6.65
CA GLY A 204 -14.02 2.31 -6.37
C GLY A 204 -12.61 2.87 -6.11
N ILE A 205 -11.81 2.20 -5.30
CA ILE A 205 -10.41 2.59 -5.03
C ILE A 205 -9.58 2.55 -6.32
N GLN A 206 -9.72 1.49 -7.11
CA GLN A 206 -8.97 1.31 -8.35
C GLN A 206 -9.33 2.36 -9.40
N GLU A 207 -10.63 2.55 -9.68
CA GLU A 207 -11.09 3.53 -10.66
C GLU A 207 -10.75 4.97 -10.26
N LEU A 208 -10.92 5.32 -8.98
CA LEU A 208 -10.55 6.63 -8.45
C LEU A 208 -9.06 6.89 -8.63
N GLY A 209 -8.21 5.93 -8.27
CA GLY A 209 -6.77 6.05 -8.42
C GLY A 209 -6.34 6.20 -9.88
N MET A 210 -6.89 5.41 -10.78
CA MET A 210 -6.62 5.51 -12.22
C MET A 210 -7.13 6.83 -12.81
N PHE A 211 -8.31 7.30 -12.39
CA PHE A 211 -8.85 8.59 -12.82
C PHE A 211 -7.94 9.75 -12.42
N ILE A 212 -7.50 9.77 -11.14
CA ILE A 212 -6.57 10.79 -10.65
C ILE A 212 -5.23 10.73 -11.40
N ALA A 213 -4.67 9.53 -11.59
CA ALA A 213 -3.42 9.34 -12.31
C ALA A 213 -3.51 9.86 -13.76
N LYS A 214 -4.60 9.53 -14.47
CA LYS A 214 -4.86 10.03 -15.84
C LYS A 214 -4.98 11.55 -15.90
N LYS A 215 -5.60 12.18 -14.89
CA LYS A 215 -5.75 13.63 -14.83
C LYS A 215 -4.43 14.36 -14.55
N ILE A 216 -3.54 13.72 -13.80
CA ILE A 216 -2.24 14.27 -13.44
C ILE A 216 -1.19 14.03 -14.53
N ASP A 217 -1.38 13.02 -15.39
CA ASP A 217 -0.42 12.67 -16.44
C ASP A 217 -0.40 13.71 -17.56
N LYS A 218 0.65 14.53 -17.56
CA LYS A 218 0.89 15.56 -18.59
C LYS A 218 1.60 15.01 -19.85
N ARG A 219 2.01 13.74 -19.87
CA ARG A 219 2.75 13.15 -21.02
C ARG A 219 1.87 12.97 -22.27
N LYS A 220 0.54 13.06 -22.14
CA LYS A 220 -0.45 12.86 -23.21
C LYS A 220 -0.71 14.09 -24.09
N VAL A 221 -0.03 15.19 -23.89
CA VAL A 221 -0.31 16.44 -24.63
C VAL A 221 0.51 16.57 -25.92
N VAL A 222 1.30 15.56 -26.29
CA VAL A 222 2.01 15.55 -27.58
C VAL A 222 1.48 14.37 -28.41
N LYS A 223 0.38 14.61 -29.13
CA LYS A 223 -0.03 13.90 -30.32
C LYS A 223 -0.11 14.89 -31.47
#